data_886c8b2595404cd2a04aa424dd7243eb
#
_entry.id   886c8b2595404cd2a04aa424dd7243eb
#
_cell.length_a   1.000
_cell.length_b   1.000
_cell.length_c   1.000
_cell.angle_alpha   90.00
_cell.angle_beta   90.00
_cell.angle_gamma   90.00
#
_symmetry.space_group_name_H-M   'P 1'
#
loop_
_entity.id
_entity.type
_entity.pdbx_description
1 polymer ?
#
loop_
_entity_poly.entity_id
_entity_poly.type
_entity_poly.pdbx_seq_one_letter_code
_entity_poly.pdbx_strand_id
1 'polypeptide(L)'
;MAGDQSVIWQEGPWEHRFVPSNGSRFHVVLAGPDDGPLVVLLHGFPQFWWAWRHQVPVLAAAGYRVAAMDIRGFGGSDKPPVGHSTPTLTADVGGVIRSLGSGTAVVVGHDFGGLLAWSMPVLEPDVTRAIAVLGAPHPVSLLRVRNSLTPLTRAFITRIQVPWFPERALRERDLVTRVITAASAPGRAVPPEEIAAYRAAMSLPSVAHTSLEHLRWLVRSTPRPDGRRYLAAMSRPITVPVLSVRGGRDRLAPAAAFADDAEHVHGPLRTAVVPAAGHLLPEEAPAEIADLLLEHLATLP
;
A
#
# COMPACT_ATOMS: atom_id res chain seq x y z
N MET A 1 23.46 14.93 -5.43
CA MET A 1 23.99 13.55 -5.50
C MET A 1 22.81 12.66 -5.86
N ALA A 2 22.97 11.76 -6.84
CA ALA A 2 21.99 10.71 -7.11
C ALA A 2 21.89 9.84 -5.86
N GLY A 3 20.69 9.57 -5.36
CA GLY A 3 20.49 8.70 -4.21
C GLY A 3 21.10 7.33 -4.47
N ASP A 4 21.65 6.72 -3.46
CA ASP A 4 22.25 5.39 -3.53
C ASP A 4 21.12 4.37 -3.82
N GLN A 5 21.18 3.75 -4.99
CA GLN A 5 20.19 2.75 -5.41
C GLN A 5 20.36 1.40 -4.67
N SER A 6 21.45 1.19 -3.92
CA SER A 6 21.68 -0.05 -3.16
C SER A 6 20.57 -0.33 -2.15
N VAL A 7 19.89 0.73 -1.65
CA VAL A 7 18.76 0.60 -0.74
C VAL A 7 17.62 -0.27 -1.27
N ILE A 8 17.46 -0.36 -2.61
CA ILE A 8 16.41 -1.16 -3.24
C ILE A 8 16.73 -2.66 -3.15
N TRP A 9 18.01 -3.00 -3.19
CA TRP A 9 18.55 -4.35 -3.33
C TRP A 9 18.92 -4.96 -1.97
N GLN A 10 18.02 -4.86 -1.00
CA GLN A 10 18.23 -5.47 0.32
C GLN A 10 18.26 -7.00 0.19
N GLU A 11 19.33 -7.61 0.68
CA GLU A 11 19.50 -9.06 0.66
C GLU A 11 18.56 -9.77 1.64
N GLY A 12 18.15 -11.00 1.29
CA GLY A 12 17.27 -11.82 2.10
C GLY A 12 16.87 -13.11 1.39
N PRO A 13 15.96 -13.89 1.95
CA PRO A 13 15.47 -15.14 1.34
C PRO A 13 14.46 -14.87 0.21
N TRP A 14 14.82 -14.05 -0.73
CA TRP A 14 13.99 -13.61 -1.87
C TRP A 14 14.84 -13.29 -3.09
N GLU A 15 14.17 -13.17 -4.25
CA GLU A 15 14.75 -12.76 -5.52
C GLU A 15 14.20 -11.40 -5.94
N HIS A 16 15.07 -10.54 -6.45
CA HIS A 16 14.69 -9.27 -7.06
C HIS A 16 14.46 -9.45 -8.56
N ARG A 17 13.29 -9.03 -9.05
CA ARG A 17 12.94 -9.15 -10.46
C ARG A 17 12.29 -7.86 -10.98
N PHE A 18 12.52 -7.56 -12.26
CA PHE A 18 11.74 -6.55 -12.97
C PHE A 18 10.65 -7.20 -13.80
N VAL A 19 9.40 -6.79 -13.55
CA VAL A 19 8.20 -7.32 -14.19
C VAL A 19 7.57 -6.23 -15.05
N PRO A 20 7.36 -6.46 -16.37
CA PRO A 20 6.71 -5.48 -17.24
C PRO A 20 5.19 -5.47 -17.00
N SER A 21 4.60 -4.30 -16.93
CA SER A 21 3.15 -4.10 -16.86
C SER A 21 2.80 -2.70 -17.34
N ASN A 22 1.70 -2.55 -18.05
CA ASN A 22 1.06 -1.27 -18.40
C ASN A 22 2.07 -0.18 -18.86
N GLY A 23 3.01 -0.57 -19.74
CA GLY A 23 4.02 0.31 -20.33
C GLY A 23 5.15 0.74 -19.40
N SER A 24 5.30 0.09 -18.23
CA SER A 24 6.36 0.35 -17.25
C SER A 24 6.96 -0.95 -16.75
N ARG A 25 8.13 -0.85 -16.12
CA ARG A 25 8.78 -1.97 -15.41
C ARG A 25 8.61 -1.78 -13.92
N PHE A 26 8.21 -2.83 -13.25
CA PHE A 26 8.01 -2.85 -11.81
C PHE A 26 9.07 -3.71 -11.14
N HIS A 27 9.71 -3.15 -10.13
CA HIS A 27 10.56 -3.90 -9.24
C HIS A 27 9.67 -4.70 -8.29
N VAL A 28 9.91 -6.01 -8.25
CA VAL A 28 9.15 -6.97 -7.44
C VAL A 28 10.13 -7.88 -6.73
N VAL A 29 9.95 -8.06 -5.45
CA VAL A 29 10.67 -9.03 -4.64
C VAL A 29 9.82 -10.29 -4.54
N LEU A 30 10.37 -11.42 -5.01
CA LEU A 30 9.70 -12.72 -5.08
C LEU A 30 10.27 -13.69 -4.06
N ALA A 31 9.39 -14.44 -3.41
CA ALA A 31 9.78 -15.53 -2.50
C ALA A 31 8.74 -16.64 -2.52
N GLY A 32 9.13 -17.83 -2.08
CA GLY A 32 8.27 -19.01 -2.04
C GLY A 32 8.25 -19.80 -3.35
N PRO A 33 7.43 -20.88 -3.41
CA PRO A 33 7.38 -21.76 -4.57
C PRO A 33 6.75 -21.08 -5.79
N ASP A 34 7.30 -21.31 -6.98
CA ASP A 34 6.84 -20.71 -8.22
C ASP A 34 5.40 -21.10 -8.61
N ASP A 35 4.96 -22.29 -8.20
CA ASP A 35 3.63 -22.85 -8.41
C ASP A 35 2.65 -22.59 -7.25
N GLY A 36 3.11 -21.94 -6.19
CA GLY A 36 2.27 -21.56 -5.06
C GLY A 36 1.21 -20.50 -5.41
N PRO A 37 0.10 -20.43 -4.64
CA PRO A 37 -0.89 -19.37 -4.80
C PRO A 37 -0.25 -17.99 -4.64
N LEU A 38 -0.47 -17.09 -5.61
CA LEU A 38 0.17 -15.78 -5.63
C LEU A 38 -0.46 -14.82 -4.60
N VAL A 39 0.41 -14.21 -3.80
CA VAL A 39 0.09 -13.10 -2.88
C VAL A 39 0.91 -11.87 -3.26
N VAL A 40 0.25 -10.80 -3.66
CA VAL A 40 0.88 -9.51 -3.99
C VAL A 40 0.80 -8.57 -2.81
N LEU A 41 1.93 -8.01 -2.39
CA LEU A 41 2.04 -7.10 -1.24
C LEU A 41 2.34 -5.68 -1.73
N LEU A 42 1.47 -4.72 -1.38
CA LEU A 42 1.53 -3.31 -1.79
C LEU A 42 1.80 -2.41 -0.59
N HIS A 43 2.93 -1.71 -0.61
CA HIS A 43 3.37 -0.84 0.49
C HIS A 43 2.59 0.48 0.56
N GLY A 44 2.74 1.19 1.69
CA GLY A 44 2.21 2.53 1.91
C GLY A 44 3.23 3.65 1.62
N PHE A 45 2.81 4.88 1.92
CA PHE A 45 3.66 6.07 1.87
C PHE A 45 4.26 6.35 3.27
N PRO A 46 5.54 6.72 3.40
CA PRO A 46 6.58 6.90 2.38
C PRO A 46 7.51 5.67 2.23
N GLN A 47 6.93 4.51 2.20
CA GLN A 47 7.63 3.23 2.20
C GLN A 47 7.90 2.73 0.77
N PHE A 48 8.50 1.52 0.68
CA PHE A 48 8.72 0.74 -0.53
C PHE A 48 8.62 -0.75 -0.16
N TRP A 49 8.89 -1.70 -1.04
CA TRP A 49 8.71 -3.14 -0.81
C TRP A 49 9.29 -3.63 0.53
N TRP A 50 10.32 -2.97 1.06
CA TRP A 50 11.01 -3.30 2.32
C TRP A 50 10.08 -3.30 3.54
N ALA A 51 8.96 -2.59 3.47
CA ALA A 51 7.92 -2.63 4.50
C ALA A 51 7.38 -4.04 4.76
N TRP A 52 7.53 -4.94 3.81
CA TRP A 52 7.04 -6.31 3.86
C TRP A 52 8.11 -7.36 4.20
N ARG A 53 9.35 -6.95 4.52
CA ARG A 53 10.49 -7.83 4.79
C ARG A 53 10.24 -8.90 5.84
N HIS A 54 9.35 -8.65 6.79
CA HIS A 54 8.97 -9.60 7.83
C HIS A 54 7.89 -10.58 7.36
N GLN A 55 6.94 -10.15 6.54
CA GLN A 55 5.83 -10.98 6.07
C GLN A 55 6.23 -11.87 4.89
N VAL A 56 7.11 -11.40 4.03
CA VAL A 56 7.57 -12.14 2.83
C VAL A 56 8.09 -13.54 3.19
N PRO A 57 9.07 -13.72 4.09
CA PRO A 57 9.58 -15.06 4.41
C PRO A 57 8.55 -15.95 5.12
N VAL A 58 7.66 -15.37 5.94
CA VAL A 58 6.66 -16.13 6.68
C VAL A 58 5.61 -16.70 5.72
N LEU A 59 5.09 -15.89 4.80
CA LEU A 59 4.12 -16.32 3.80
C LEU A 59 4.75 -17.32 2.81
N ALA A 60 6.01 -17.09 2.40
CA ALA A 60 6.74 -18.00 1.53
C ALA A 60 6.95 -19.37 2.18
N ALA A 61 7.32 -19.40 3.46
CA ALA A 61 7.46 -20.64 4.22
C ALA A 61 6.14 -21.41 4.39
N ALA A 62 5.01 -20.71 4.34
CA ALA A 62 3.67 -21.31 4.35
C ALA A 62 3.20 -21.82 2.97
N GLY A 63 4.07 -21.76 1.94
CA GLY A 63 3.79 -22.32 0.60
C GLY A 63 3.15 -21.33 -0.38
N TYR A 64 3.08 -20.04 -0.06
CA TYR A 64 2.59 -19.02 -0.98
C TYR A 64 3.73 -18.47 -1.85
N ARG A 65 3.42 -18.20 -3.11
CA ARG A 65 4.28 -17.38 -3.97
C ARG A 65 4.04 -15.92 -3.64
N VAL A 66 5.02 -15.26 -3.03
CA VAL A 66 4.89 -13.88 -2.54
C VAL A 66 5.56 -12.92 -3.49
N ALA A 67 4.88 -11.83 -3.83
CA ALA A 67 5.38 -10.75 -4.69
C ALA A 67 5.23 -9.40 -3.96
N ALA A 68 6.27 -8.93 -3.28
CA ALA A 68 6.29 -7.58 -2.72
C ALA A 68 6.72 -6.59 -3.80
N MET A 69 5.78 -5.75 -4.24
CA MET A 69 5.94 -4.86 -5.38
C MET A 69 6.24 -3.43 -4.95
N ASP A 70 7.25 -2.81 -5.55
CA ASP A 70 7.35 -1.36 -5.55
C ASP A 70 6.28 -0.77 -6.47
N ILE A 71 5.38 0.03 -5.90
CA ILE A 71 4.31 0.71 -6.66
C ILE A 71 4.97 1.68 -7.66
N ARG A 72 4.33 1.92 -8.81
CA ARG A 72 4.76 2.93 -9.80
C ARG A 72 5.27 4.20 -9.11
N GLY A 73 6.47 4.63 -9.48
CA GLY A 73 7.05 5.85 -8.91
C GLY A 73 7.81 5.67 -7.60
N PHE A 74 7.82 4.48 -7.01
CA PHE A 74 8.57 4.16 -5.79
C PHE A 74 9.74 3.21 -6.06
N GLY A 75 10.63 3.12 -5.09
CA GLY A 75 11.71 2.15 -5.03
C GLY A 75 12.42 1.94 -6.36
N GLY A 76 12.49 0.71 -6.84
CA GLY A 76 13.10 0.30 -8.10
C GLY A 76 12.20 0.40 -9.32
N SER A 77 10.88 0.61 -9.15
CA SER A 77 9.93 0.70 -10.25
C SER A 77 10.11 1.97 -11.08
N ASP A 78 9.68 1.93 -12.35
CA ASP A 78 9.72 3.08 -13.25
C ASP A 78 8.93 4.27 -12.70
N LYS A 79 9.40 5.48 -13.02
CA LYS A 79 8.90 6.76 -12.52
C LYS A 79 8.46 7.67 -13.68
N PRO A 80 7.44 7.25 -14.47
CA PRO A 80 7.00 8.04 -15.60
C PRO A 80 6.39 9.38 -15.11
N PRO A 81 6.40 10.43 -15.94
CA PRO A 81 5.87 11.74 -15.57
C PRO A 81 4.34 11.80 -15.47
N VAL A 82 3.65 10.73 -15.90
CA VAL A 82 2.19 10.63 -15.91
C VAL A 82 1.73 9.23 -15.43
N GLY A 83 0.43 9.06 -15.22
CA GLY A 83 -0.11 7.76 -14.80
C GLY A 83 -0.16 7.58 -13.28
N HIS A 84 -0.47 8.66 -12.57
CA HIS A 84 -0.52 8.67 -11.10
C HIS A 84 -1.93 8.48 -10.54
N SER A 85 -2.91 8.16 -11.38
CA SER A 85 -4.29 7.92 -10.95
C SER A 85 -4.44 6.54 -10.30
N THR A 86 -5.28 6.43 -9.29
CA THR A 86 -5.58 5.13 -8.65
C THR A 86 -6.00 4.06 -9.66
N PRO A 87 -6.87 4.33 -10.66
CA PRO A 87 -7.17 3.34 -11.69
C PRO A 87 -5.96 2.87 -12.49
N THR A 88 -5.03 3.76 -12.84
CA THR A 88 -3.80 3.37 -13.55
C THR A 88 -2.92 2.47 -12.68
N LEU A 89 -2.75 2.83 -11.40
CA LEU A 89 -1.95 2.04 -10.47
C LEU A 89 -2.58 0.67 -10.19
N THR A 90 -3.91 0.59 -10.16
CA THR A 90 -4.63 -0.69 -10.03
C THR A 90 -4.41 -1.57 -11.26
N ALA A 91 -4.46 -0.99 -12.46
CA ALA A 91 -4.15 -1.71 -13.70
C ALA A 91 -2.69 -2.18 -13.77
N ASP A 92 -1.76 -1.42 -13.18
CA ASP A 92 -0.36 -1.85 -13.04
C ASP A 92 -0.25 -3.14 -12.23
N VAL A 93 -0.95 -3.22 -11.09
CA VAL A 93 -0.98 -4.42 -10.22
C VAL A 93 -1.59 -5.59 -10.97
N GLY A 94 -2.73 -5.38 -11.64
CA GLY A 94 -3.37 -6.42 -12.46
C GLY A 94 -2.45 -6.95 -13.56
N GLY A 95 -1.73 -6.08 -14.24
CA GLY A 95 -0.76 -6.48 -15.26
C GLY A 95 0.46 -7.19 -14.68
N VAL A 96 0.95 -6.82 -13.49
CA VAL A 96 2.03 -7.55 -12.80
C VAL A 96 1.58 -8.97 -12.46
N ILE A 97 0.35 -9.17 -11.96
CA ILE A 97 -0.20 -10.50 -11.67
C ILE A 97 -0.18 -11.37 -12.94
N ARG A 98 -0.67 -10.85 -14.07
CA ARG A 98 -0.68 -11.54 -15.36
C ARG A 98 0.75 -11.83 -15.86
N SER A 99 1.67 -10.88 -15.74
CA SER A 99 3.07 -11.03 -16.18
C SER A 99 3.87 -12.02 -15.33
N LEU A 100 3.46 -12.25 -14.07
CA LEU A 100 3.98 -13.32 -13.23
C LEU A 100 3.42 -14.71 -13.59
N GLY A 101 2.53 -14.79 -14.58
CA GLY A 101 1.93 -16.03 -15.05
C GLY A 101 0.81 -16.57 -14.17
N SER A 102 0.27 -15.76 -13.25
CA SER A 102 -0.83 -16.17 -12.38
C SER A 102 -2.18 -15.74 -12.95
N GLY A 103 -3.17 -16.62 -12.91
CA GLY A 103 -4.54 -16.31 -13.29
C GLY A 103 -5.21 -15.35 -12.32
N THR A 104 -4.98 -15.56 -11.01
CA THR A 104 -5.52 -14.72 -9.93
C THR A 104 -4.51 -14.57 -8.79
N ALA A 105 -4.70 -13.57 -7.95
CA ALA A 105 -3.89 -13.35 -6.76
C ALA A 105 -4.74 -12.87 -5.57
N VAL A 106 -4.21 -13.08 -4.37
CA VAL A 106 -4.64 -12.32 -3.20
C VAL A 106 -3.83 -11.03 -3.16
N VAL A 107 -4.48 -9.88 -3.06
CA VAL A 107 -3.79 -8.59 -2.99
C VAL A 107 -3.87 -8.05 -1.57
N VAL A 108 -2.72 -7.88 -0.95
CA VAL A 108 -2.54 -7.31 0.38
C VAL A 108 -2.00 -5.89 0.23
N GLY A 109 -2.66 -4.92 0.83
CA GLY A 109 -2.20 -3.53 0.76
C GLY A 109 -2.20 -2.84 2.12
N HIS A 110 -1.18 -2.01 2.35
CA HIS A 110 -1.07 -1.15 3.51
C HIS A 110 -1.18 0.31 3.11
N ASP A 111 -1.92 1.13 3.88
CA ASP A 111 -2.08 2.58 3.66
C ASP A 111 -2.48 2.90 2.21
N PHE A 112 -1.65 3.59 1.45
CA PHE A 112 -1.89 3.85 0.02
C PHE A 112 -2.02 2.56 -0.80
N GLY A 113 -1.19 1.55 -0.55
CA GLY A 113 -1.34 0.21 -1.14
C GLY A 113 -2.67 -0.45 -0.77
N GLY A 114 -3.21 -0.13 0.41
CA GLY A 114 -4.53 -0.58 0.85
C GLY A 114 -5.68 0.03 0.02
N LEU A 115 -5.56 1.30 -0.39
CA LEU A 115 -6.52 1.91 -1.31
C LEU A 115 -6.49 1.24 -2.69
N LEU A 116 -5.30 0.79 -3.14
CA LEU A 116 -5.18 -0.01 -4.37
C LEU A 116 -5.81 -1.39 -4.17
N ALA A 117 -5.55 -2.06 -3.05
CA ALA A 117 -6.16 -3.35 -2.73
C ALA A 117 -7.69 -3.28 -2.73
N TRP A 118 -8.31 -2.26 -2.13
CA TRP A 118 -9.75 -2.00 -2.23
C TRP A 118 -10.23 -1.84 -3.67
N SER A 119 -9.41 -1.27 -4.54
CA SER A 119 -9.77 -1.01 -5.94
C SER A 119 -9.69 -2.25 -6.83
N MET A 120 -8.89 -3.25 -6.46
CA MET A 120 -8.65 -4.45 -7.24
C MET A 120 -9.92 -5.23 -7.59
N PRO A 121 -10.81 -5.60 -6.65
CA PRO A 121 -12.02 -6.37 -6.97
C PRO A 121 -12.98 -5.65 -7.92
N VAL A 122 -12.89 -4.33 -7.96
CA VAL A 122 -13.80 -3.48 -8.73
C VAL A 122 -13.26 -3.16 -10.12
N LEU A 123 -11.94 -2.92 -10.23
CA LEU A 123 -11.30 -2.48 -11.47
C LEU A 123 -10.55 -3.61 -12.19
N GLU A 124 -10.10 -4.63 -11.47
CA GLU A 124 -9.36 -5.79 -11.98
C GLU A 124 -9.96 -7.10 -11.41
N PRO A 125 -11.29 -7.32 -11.55
CA PRO A 125 -11.99 -8.47 -10.94
C PRO A 125 -11.45 -9.82 -11.41
N ASP A 126 -11.04 -9.93 -12.67
CA ASP A 126 -10.62 -11.19 -13.28
C ASP A 126 -9.33 -11.77 -12.67
N VAL A 127 -8.50 -10.92 -12.04
CA VAL A 127 -7.24 -11.33 -11.42
C VAL A 127 -7.26 -11.24 -9.89
N THR A 128 -8.39 -10.84 -9.30
CA THR A 128 -8.51 -10.63 -7.85
C THR A 128 -9.30 -11.77 -7.20
N ARG A 129 -8.61 -12.64 -6.47
CA ARG A 129 -9.22 -13.75 -5.73
C ARG A 129 -9.76 -13.30 -4.36
N ALA A 130 -9.00 -12.49 -3.65
CA ALA A 130 -9.34 -11.92 -2.33
C ALA A 130 -8.46 -10.71 -2.07
N ILE A 131 -8.80 -9.91 -1.05
CA ILE A 131 -7.97 -8.79 -0.61
C ILE A 131 -7.77 -8.80 0.91
N ALA A 132 -6.62 -8.28 1.34
CA ALA A 132 -6.38 -7.90 2.73
C ALA A 132 -5.92 -6.44 2.78
N VAL A 133 -6.56 -5.64 3.60
CA VAL A 133 -6.32 -4.20 3.67
C VAL A 133 -5.90 -3.81 5.08
N LEU A 134 -4.75 -3.18 5.20
CA LEU A 134 -4.13 -2.80 6.46
C LEU A 134 -4.06 -1.27 6.57
N GLY A 135 -4.70 -0.71 7.60
CA GLY A 135 -4.62 0.73 7.90
C GLY A 135 -5.28 1.65 6.86
N ALA A 136 -6.10 1.13 5.96
CA ALA A 136 -6.78 1.93 4.93
C ALA A 136 -8.27 1.62 4.90
N PRO A 137 -9.15 2.58 5.23
CA PRO A 137 -10.59 2.42 5.06
C PRO A 137 -10.97 2.40 3.57
N HIS A 138 -12.16 1.90 3.27
CA HIS A 138 -12.69 1.91 1.91
C HIS A 138 -12.69 3.35 1.32
N PRO A 139 -12.33 3.55 0.04
CA PRO A 139 -12.19 4.90 -0.54
C PRO A 139 -13.43 5.78 -0.41
N VAL A 140 -14.63 5.22 -0.49
CA VAL A 140 -15.88 5.97 -0.32
C VAL A 140 -16.08 6.34 1.15
N SER A 141 -15.79 5.44 2.09
CA SER A 141 -15.87 5.72 3.54
C SER A 141 -14.88 6.82 3.94
N LEU A 142 -13.66 6.79 3.41
CA LEU A 142 -12.66 7.82 3.66
C LEU A 142 -13.14 9.22 3.24
N LEU A 143 -13.87 9.33 2.14
CA LEU A 143 -14.44 10.61 1.70
C LEU A 143 -15.57 11.11 2.61
N ARG A 144 -16.42 10.22 3.10
CA ARG A 144 -17.50 10.58 4.04
C ARG A 144 -16.94 11.19 5.32
N VAL A 145 -15.84 10.63 5.84
CA VAL A 145 -15.21 11.07 7.09
C VAL A 145 -14.11 12.12 6.90
N ARG A 146 -13.90 12.64 5.70
CA ARG A 146 -12.82 13.62 5.44
C ARG A 146 -12.82 14.83 6.39
N ASN A 147 -14.00 15.24 6.88
CA ASN A 147 -14.14 16.31 7.85
C ASN A 147 -13.73 15.89 9.27
N SER A 148 -13.68 14.58 9.53
CA SER A 148 -13.27 13.97 10.80
C SER A 148 -11.81 13.53 10.79
N LEU A 149 -11.08 13.76 9.69
CA LEU A 149 -9.65 13.51 9.62
C LEU A 149 -8.92 14.25 10.75
N THR A 150 -7.91 13.61 11.31
CA THR A 150 -7.12 14.24 12.38
C THR A 150 -6.51 15.56 11.91
N PRO A 151 -6.25 16.52 12.81
CA PRO A 151 -5.56 17.76 12.44
C PRO A 151 -4.20 17.50 11.78
N LEU A 152 -3.52 16.44 12.17
CA LEU A 152 -2.24 16.01 11.61
C LEU A 152 -2.40 15.59 10.13
N THR A 153 -3.36 14.70 9.85
CA THR A 153 -3.65 14.21 8.49
C THR A 153 -4.11 15.36 7.59
N ARG A 154 -4.98 16.25 8.07
CA ARG A 154 -5.41 17.44 7.31
C ARG A 154 -4.26 18.36 6.98
N ALA A 155 -3.40 18.66 7.96
CA ALA A 155 -2.22 19.50 7.74
C ALA A 155 -1.26 18.89 6.71
N PHE A 156 -1.05 17.57 6.77
CA PHE A 156 -0.23 16.86 5.79
C PHE A 156 -0.85 16.95 4.39
N ILE A 157 -2.12 16.56 4.24
CA ILE A 157 -2.85 16.60 2.95
C ILE A 157 -2.84 18.00 2.33
N THR A 158 -3.01 19.06 3.13
CA THR A 158 -2.98 20.44 2.66
C THR A 158 -1.57 20.81 2.19
N ARG A 159 -0.55 20.49 2.96
CA ARG A 159 0.84 20.84 2.64
C ARG A 159 1.36 20.18 1.38
N ILE A 160 0.99 18.92 1.14
CA ILE A 160 1.43 18.21 -0.06
C ILE A 160 0.81 18.75 -1.35
N GLN A 161 -0.25 19.59 -1.28
CA GLN A 161 -0.83 20.23 -2.46
C GLN A 161 0.06 21.32 -3.06
N VAL A 162 0.95 21.89 -2.26
CA VAL A 162 1.91 22.93 -2.73
C VAL A 162 3.03 22.21 -3.50
N PRO A 163 3.38 22.68 -4.72
CA PRO A 163 4.48 22.08 -5.46
C PRO A 163 5.84 22.44 -4.84
N TRP A 164 6.86 21.59 -5.08
CA TRP A 164 8.27 21.80 -4.79
C TRP A 164 8.67 21.70 -3.32
N PHE A 165 7.99 22.35 -2.38
CA PHE A 165 8.35 22.32 -0.95
C PHE A 165 8.27 20.94 -0.32
N PRO A 166 7.16 20.15 -0.48
CA PRO A 166 7.08 18.82 0.09
C PRO A 166 8.07 17.84 -0.55
N GLU A 167 8.31 17.94 -1.87
CA GLU A 167 9.31 17.15 -2.56
C GLU A 167 10.71 17.38 -1.99
N ARG A 168 11.09 18.63 -1.78
CA ARG A 168 12.36 18.99 -1.16
C ARG A 168 12.44 18.50 0.29
N ALA A 169 11.36 18.61 1.05
CA ALA A 169 11.32 18.16 2.43
C ALA A 169 11.44 16.64 2.55
N LEU A 170 10.92 15.86 1.60
CA LEU A 170 11.07 14.41 1.55
C LEU A 170 12.51 14.00 1.18
N ARG A 171 13.18 14.74 0.30
CA ARG A 171 14.53 14.41 -0.18
C ARG A 171 15.65 14.89 0.74
N GLU A 172 15.54 16.10 1.25
CA GLU A 172 16.65 16.82 1.86
C GLU A 172 16.44 17.11 3.35
N ARG A 173 15.19 16.98 3.83
CA ARG A 173 14.80 17.28 5.21
C ARG A 173 14.26 16.05 5.91
N ASP A 174 13.91 16.20 7.15
CA ASP A 174 13.49 15.10 8.00
C ASP A 174 11.98 14.75 7.90
N LEU A 175 11.35 15.04 6.75
CA LEU A 175 9.90 14.81 6.61
C LEU A 175 9.53 13.32 6.67
N VAL A 176 10.35 12.45 6.07
CA VAL A 176 10.12 10.98 6.12
C VAL A 176 10.12 10.49 7.56
N THR A 177 11.15 10.84 8.35
CA THR A 177 11.22 10.49 9.77
C THR A 177 10.00 11.01 10.54
N ARG A 178 9.63 12.26 10.30
CA ARG A 178 8.47 12.88 10.98
C ARG A 178 7.16 12.18 10.64
N VAL A 179 6.96 11.80 9.39
CA VAL A 179 5.75 11.06 8.96
C VAL A 179 5.71 9.69 9.62
N ILE A 180 6.80 8.93 9.55
CA ILE A 180 6.88 7.59 10.15
C ILE A 180 6.69 7.67 11.67
N THR A 181 7.40 8.58 12.37
CA THR A 181 7.24 8.74 13.81
C THR A 181 5.83 9.15 14.21
N ALA A 182 5.19 10.02 13.44
CA ALA A 182 3.82 10.46 13.71
C ALA A 182 2.79 9.35 13.47
N ALA A 183 3.07 8.44 12.54
CA ALA A 183 2.25 7.29 12.19
C ALA A 183 2.39 6.15 13.20
N SER A 184 3.54 6.00 13.83
CA SER A 184 3.82 4.94 14.80
C SER A 184 3.11 5.16 16.13
N ALA A 185 2.70 4.06 16.77
CA ALA A 185 2.17 4.09 18.14
C ALA A 185 3.28 4.34 19.15
N PRO A 186 2.98 4.97 20.31
CA PRO A 186 3.92 5.08 21.40
C PRO A 186 4.44 3.69 21.84
N GLY A 187 5.76 3.54 21.92
CA GLY A 187 6.41 2.28 22.29
C GLY A 187 6.54 1.25 21.15
N ARG A 188 6.09 1.58 19.93
CA ARG A 188 6.21 0.75 18.73
C ARG A 188 6.91 1.52 17.59
N ALA A 189 7.93 2.31 17.93
CA ALA A 189 8.66 3.09 16.93
C ALA A 189 9.40 2.18 15.94
N VAL A 190 9.32 2.54 14.65
CA VAL A 190 10.15 1.91 13.61
C VAL A 190 11.63 2.20 13.93
N PRO A 191 12.52 1.20 13.85
CA PRO A 191 13.93 1.37 14.15
C PRO A 191 14.59 2.46 13.30
N PRO A 192 15.57 3.21 13.84
CA PRO A 192 16.23 4.30 13.10
C PRO A 192 16.88 3.88 11.78
N GLU A 193 17.45 2.66 11.73
CA GLU A 193 18.04 2.07 10.54
C GLU A 193 17.00 1.84 9.43
N GLU A 194 15.78 1.43 9.79
CA GLU A 194 14.68 1.25 8.85
C GLU A 194 14.15 2.59 8.34
N ILE A 195 14.06 3.58 9.22
CA ILE A 195 13.72 4.95 8.83
C ILE A 195 14.78 5.49 7.86
N ALA A 196 16.07 5.17 8.08
CA ALA A 196 17.14 5.57 7.18
C ALA A 196 16.98 4.94 5.78
N ALA A 197 16.56 3.67 5.70
CA ALA A 197 16.25 3.01 4.43
C ALA A 197 15.09 3.70 3.68
N TYR A 198 14.00 4.05 4.37
CA TYR A 198 12.88 4.80 3.77
C TYR A 198 13.30 6.19 3.30
N ARG A 199 14.15 6.89 4.07
CA ARG A 199 14.70 8.20 3.65
C ARG A 199 15.57 8.06 2.40
N ALA A 200 16.43 7.05 2.34
CA ALA A 200 17.27 6.80 1.18
C ALA A 200 16.43 6.49 -0.06
N ALA A 201 15.38 5.64 0.06
CA ALA A 201 14.46 5.34 -1.03
C ALA A 201 13.70 6.59 -1.53
N MET A 202 13.25 7.46 -0.63
CA MET A 202 12.58 8.71 -0.99
C MET A 202 13.51 9.75 -1.62
N SER A 203 14.84 9.61 -1.43
CA SER A 203 15.87 10.47 -2.04
C SER A 203 16.21 10.05 -3.47
N LEU A 204 15.77 8.89 -3.94
CA LEU A 204 15.99 8.44 -5.31
C LEU A 204 15.36 9.43 -6.32
N PRO A 205 15.94 9.55 -7.53
CA PRO A 205 15.45 10.48 -8.54
C PRO A 205 13.96 10.27 -8.81
N SER A 206 13.20 11.35 -8.83
CA SER A 206 11.76 11.44 -9.10
C SER A 206 10.83 10.79 -8.05
N VAL A 207 11.31 9.96 -7.11
CA VAL A 207 10.44 9.27 -6.13
C VAL A 207 9.60 10.24 -5.31
N ALA A 208 10.22 11.29 -4.75
CA ALA A 208 9.48 12.28 -3.95
C ALA A 208 8.37 12.97 -4.76
N HIS A 209 8.60 13.25 -6.04
CA HIS A 209 7.59 13.85 -6.90
C HIS A 209 6.46 12.88 -7.22
N THR A 210 6.80 11.71 -7.76
CA THR A 210 5.81 10.72 -8.21
C THR A 210 4.94 10.21 -7.06
N SER A 211 5.54 9.93 -5.90
CA SER A 211 4.80 9.50 -4.70
C SER A 211 3.79 10.56 -4.23
N LEU A 212 4.16 11.84 -4.27
CA LEU A 212 3.22 12.92 -3.93
C LEU A 212 2.13 13.11 -4.98
N GLU A 213 2.39 12.89 -6.28
CA GLU A 213 1.35 12.97 -7.31
C GLU A 213 0.26 11.92 -7.13
N HIS A 214 0.59 10.73 -6.62
CA HIS A 214 -0.43 9.72 -6.23
C HIS A 214 -1.38 10.27 -5.16
N LEU A 215 -0.82 10.83 -4.07
CA LEU A 215 -1.61 11.40 -2.99
C LEU A 215 -2.37 12.67 -3.43
N ARG A 216 -1.75 13.49 -4.28
CA ARG A 216 -2.39 14.67 -4.88
C ARG A 216 -3.57 14.28 -5.75
N TRP A 217 -3.45 13.17 -6.51
CA TRP A 217 -4.54 12.71 -7.34
C TRP A 217 -5.78 12.37 -6.50
N LEU A 218 -5.63 11.68 -5.38
CA LEU A 218 -6.75 11.36 -4.48
C LEU A 218 -7.55 12.60 -4.07
N VAL A 219 -6.86 13.72 -3.84
CA VAL A 219 -7.49 14.98 -3.44
C VAL A 219 -8.05 15.74 -4.63
N ARG A 220 -7.23 15.93 -5.67
CA ARG A 220 -7.52 16.81 -6.81
C ARG A 220 -8.53 16.22 -7.79
N SER A 221 -8.62 14.87 -7.84
CA SER A 221 -9.56 14.21 -8.74
C SER A 221 -11.00 14.24 -8.25
N THR A 222 -11.24 14.36 -6.96
CA THR A 222 -12.59 14.30 -6.36
C THR A 222 -13.63 15.19 -7.10
N PRO A 223 -13.35 16.45 -7.45
CA PRO A 223 -14.29 17.28 -8.22
C PRO A 223 -14.24 17.02 -9.74
N ARG A 224 -13.29 16.25 -10.26
CA ARG A 224 -13.07 16.03 -11.69
C ARG A 224 -13.87 14.83 -12.20
N PRO A 225 -14.11 14.73 -13.53
CA PRO A 225 -14.84 13.60 -14.11
C PRO A 225 -14.18 12.23 -13.87
N ASP A 226 -12.84 12.18 -13.90
CA ASP A 226 -12.08 10.94 -13.65
C ASP A 226 -12.23 10.44 -12.22
N GLY A 227 -12.11 11.34 -11.24
CA GLY A 227 -12.32 10.99 -9.83
C GLY A 227 -13.77 10.62 -9.53
N ARG A 228 -14.75 11.30 -10.11
CA ARG A 228 -16.16 10.93 -9.96
C ARG A 228 -16.46 9.55 -10.55
N ARG A 229 -15.88 9.20 -11.72
CA ARG A 229 -15.99 7.86 -12.31
C ARG A 229 -15.36 6.80 -11.41
N TYR A 230 -14.17 7.08 -10.86
CA TYR A 230 -13.54 6.19 -9.91
C TYR A 230 -14.42 5.94 -8.68
N LEU A 231 -14.94 6.99 -8.04
CA LEU A 231 -15.80 6.85 -6.86
C LEU A 231 -17.12 6.14 -7.16
N ALA A 232 -17.70 6.39 -8.33
CA ALA A 232 -18.89 5.67 -8.79
C ALA A 232 -18.58 4.18 -9.01
N ALA A 233 -17.39 3.85 -9.53
CA ALA A 233 -16.97 2.46 -9.62
C ALA A 233 -16.78 1.84 -8.23
N MET A 234 -16.12 2.53 -7.30
CA MET A 234 -15.93 2.06 -5.92
C MET A 234 -17.21 1.92 -5.10
N SER A 235 -18.33 2.46 -5.56
CA SER A 235 -19.65 2.23 -4.95
C SER A 235 -20.28 0.89 -5.35
N ARG A 236 -19.66 0.12 -6.26
CA ARG A 236 -20.11 -1.23 -6.61
C ARG A 236 -19.76 -2.21 -5.47
N PRO A 237 -20.61 -3.22 -5.22
CA PRO A 237 -20.37 -4.18 -4.15
C PRO A 237 -19.11 -5.04 -4.43
N ILE A 238 -18.32 -5.27 -3.38
CA ILE A 238 -17.18 -6.17 -3.40
C ILE A 238 -17.67 -7.55 -2.97
N THR A 239 -17.48 -8.56 -3.82
CA THR A 239 -17.97 -9.91 -3.60
C THR A 239 -16.90 -10.93 -3.22
N VAL A 240 -15.62 -10.57 -3.41
CA VAL A 240 -14.49 -11.42 -3.00
C VAL A 240 -14.29 -11.37 -1.48
N PRO A 241 -13.64 -12.38 -0.87
CA PRO A 241 -13.26 -12.34 0.54
C PRO A 241 -12.37 -11.15 0.87
N VAL A 242 -12.67 -10.48 1.99
CA VAL A 242 -11.96 -9.28 2.47
C VAL A 242 -11.52 -9.47 3.91
N LEU A 243 -10.25 -9.16 4.20
CA LEU A 243 -9.73 -8.90 5.53
C LEU A 243 -9.45 -7.40 5.66
N SER A 244 -10.11 -6.70 6.59
CA SER A 244 -9.82 -5.28 6.93
C SER A 244 -9.20 -5.22 8.33
N VAL A 245 -7.97 -4.70 8.43
CA VAL A 245 -7.21 -4.61 9.68
C VAL A 245 -6.87 -3.15 9.98
N ARG A 246 -7.09 -2.73 11.22
CA ARG A 246 -6.66 -1.40 11.68
C ARG A 246 -5.82 -1.48 12.95
N GLY A 247 -4.95 -0.49 13.14
CA GLY A 247 -4.28 -0.29 14.41
C GLY A 247 -5.22 0.32 15.46
N GLY A 248 -5.16 -0.20 16.67
CA GLY A 248 -5.94 0.35 17.80
C GLY A 248 -5.50 1.75 18.22
N ARG A 249 -4.25 2.12 17.89
CA ARG A 249 -3.64 3.41 18.19
C ARG A 249 -3.30 4.22 16.94
N ASP A 250 -3.94 3.91 15.82
CA ASP A 250 -3.76 4.64 14.56
C ASP A 250 -4.19 6.10 14.72
N ARG A 251 -3.25 7.02 14.47
CA ARG A 251 -3.44 8.46 14.58
C ARG A 251 -3.70 9.14 13.24
N LEU A 252 -3.58 8.42 12.13
CA LEU A 252 -3.79 8.93 10.77
C LEU A 252 -5.19 8.62 10.26
N ALA A 253 -5.64 7.37 10.40
CA ALA A 253 -6.95 6.91 10.00
C ALA A 253 -7.86 6.71 11.24
N PRO A 254 -8.87 7.57 11.44
CA PRO A 254 -9.76 7.44 12.60
C PRO A 254 -10.60 6.17 12.52
N ALA A 255 -10.87 5.53 13.66
CA ALA A 255 -11.65 4.30 13.72
C ALA A 255 -13.03 4.42 13.02
N ALA A 256 -13.64 5.60 13.07
CA ALA A 256 -14.90 5.88 12.39
C ALA A 256 -14.83 5.73 10.86
N ALA A 257 -13.64 5.88 10.27
CA ALA A 257 -13.49 5.71 8.83
C ALA A 257 -13.65 4.26 8.37
N PHE A 258 -13.41 3.29 9.27
CA PHE A 258 -13.55 1.86 9.01
C PHE A 258 -14.96 1.33 9.32
N ALA A 259 -15.80 2.12 9.99
CA ALA A 259 -17.12 1.68 10.43
C ALA A 259 -18.03 1.30 9.23
N ASP A 260 -17.91 2.04 8.14
CA ASP A 260 -18.75 1.88 6.94
C ASP A 260 -18.14 0.87 5.94
N ASP A 261 -16.97 0.27 6.19
CA ASP A 261 -16.34 -0.68 5.25
C ASP A 261 -17.27 -1.86 4.92
N ALA A 262 -18.04 -2.34 5.91
CA ALA A 262 -19.00 -3.41 5.75
C ALA A 262 -20.14 -3.09 4.76
N GLU A 263 -20.48 -1.82 4.55
CA GLU A 263 -21.51 -1.40 3.59
C GLU A 263 -21.11 -1.68 2.13
N HIS A 264 -19.81 -1.78 1.87
CA HIS A 264 -19.24 -1.97 0.55
C HIS A 264 -18.90 -3.42 0.23
N VAL A 265 -18.94 -4.33 1.23
CA VAL A 265 -18.56 -5.74 1.07
C VAL A 265 -19.79 -6.63 1.17
N HIS A 266 -20.12 -7.28 0.06
CA HIS A 266 -21.21 -8.26 -0.01
C HIS A 266 -20.70 -9.71 0.02
N GLY A 267 -19.39 -9.91 -0.07
CA GLY A 267 -18.70 -11.18 0.15
C GLY A 267 -18.34 -11.41 1.62
N PRO A 268 -17.57 -12.45 1.93
CA PRO A 268 -17.06 -12.69 3.27
C PRO A 268 -16.17 -11.51 3.74
N LEU A 269 -16.52 -10.91 4.87
CA LEU A 269 -15.75 -9.83 5.50
C LEU A 269 -15.28 -10.27 6.88
N ARG A 270 -13.98 -10.18 7.11
CA ARG A 270 -13.38 -10.26 8.42
C ARG A 270 -12.73 -8.92 8.76
N THR A 271 -13.03 -8.42 9.96
CA THR A 271 -12.37 -7.22 10.49
C THR A 271 -11.51 -7.59 11.68
N ALA A 272 -10.35 -6.94 11.83
CA ALA A 272 -9.47 -7.13 12.95
C ALA A 272 -8.89 -5.79 13.44
N VAL A 273 -8.58 -5.74 14.72
CA VAL A 273 -7.90 -4.60 15.36
C VAL A 273 -6.65 -5.13 16.03
N VAL A 274 -5.50 -4.50 15.76
CA VAL A 274 -4.24 -4.75 16.48
C VAL A 274 -4.12 -3.69 17.58
N PRO A 275 -4.45 -4.00 18.85
CA PRO A 275 -4.75 -2.98 19.86
C PRO A 275 -3.57 -2.06 20.18
N ALA A 276 -2.34 -2.59 20.13
CA ALA A 276 -1.13 -1.88 20.50
C ALA A 276 -0.45 -1.16 19.31
N ALA A 277 -0.84 -1.46 18.06
CA ALA A 277 -0.23 -0.89 16.87
C ALA A 277 -0.86 0.44 16.46
N GLY A 278 -0.04 1.29 15.83
CA GLY A 278 -0.46 2.51 15.15
C GLY A 278 -0.84 2.24 13.70
N HIS A 279 -0.40 3.14 12.82
CA HIS A 279 -0.72 3.08 11.40
C HIS A 279 0.16 2.09 10.63
N LEU A 280 1.44 1.98 11.00
CA LEU A 280 2.44 1.20 10.26
C LEU A 280 2.40 -0.30 10.62
N LEU A 281 1.25 -0.91 10.43
CA LEU A 281 0.93 -2.27 10.86
C LEU A 281 1.98 -3.33 10.50
N PRO A 282 2.52 -3.40 9.25
CA PRO A 282 3.55 -4.38 8.89
C PRO A 282 4.85 -4.23 9.70
N GLU A 283 5.15 -3.01 10.14
CA GLU A 283 6.34 -2.67 10.94
C GLU A 283 6.13 -2.83 12.44
N GLU A 284 4.99 -2.35 12.93
CA GLU A 284 4.71 -2.26 14.36
C GLU A 284 4.25 -3.58 14.97
N ALA A 285 3.66 -4.46 14.17
CA ALA A 285 3.10 -5.74 14.60
C ALA A 285 3.36 -6.85 13.57
N PRO A 286 4.64 -7.10 13.18
CA PRO A 286 4.94 -7.98 12.05
C PRO A 286 4.44 -9.40 12.22
N ALA A 287 4.53 -10.00 13.41
CA ALA A 287 4.06 -11.35 13.68
C ALA A 287 2.52 -11.41 13.67
N GLU A 288 1.85 -10.50 14.37
CA GLU A 288 0.39 -10.44 14.42
C GLU A 288 -0.22 -10.24 13.02
N ILE A 289 0.43 -9.41 12.17
CA ILE A 289 -0.01 -9.22 10.78
C ILE A 289 0.24 -10.48 9.93
N ALA A 290 1.37 -11.15 10.10
CA ALA A 290 1.64 -12.40 9.39
C ALA A 290 0.59 -13.47 9.76
N ASP A 291 0.26 -13.62 11.03
CA ASP A 291 -0.74 -14.57 11.52
C ASP A 291 -2.14 -14.25 10.94
N LEU A 292 -2.58 -12.99 10.99
CA LEU A 292 -3.86 -12.56 10.42
C LEU A 292 -3.95 -12.81 8.92
N LEU A 293 -2.84 -12.60 8.19
CA LEU A 293 -2.77 -12.89 6.75
C LEU A 293 -2.84 -14.38 6.48
N LEU A 294 -2.09 -15.21 7.22
CA LEU A 294 -2.13 -16.67 7.08
C LEU A 294 -3.52 -17.24 7.39
N GLU A 295 -4.16 -16.77 8.46
CA GLU A 295 -5.52 -17.16 8.79
C GLU A 295 -6.50 -16.79 7.67
N HIS A 296 -6.39 -15.58 7.10
CA HIS A 296 -7.24 -15.16 5.98
C HIS A 296 -7.00 -16.04 4.74
N LEU A 297 -5.75 -16.26 4.38
CA LEU A 297 -5.35 -17.07 3.23
C LEU A 297 -5.84 -18.52 3.35
N ALA A 298 -5.83 -19.11 4.56
CA ALA A 298 -6.30 -20.47 4.84
C ALA A 298 -7.82 -20.62 4.68
N THR A 299 -8.61 -19.54 4.74
CA THR A 299 -10.07 -19.61 4.54
C THR A 299 -10.49 -19.53 3.08
N LEU A 300 -9.54 -19.25 2.17
CA LEU A 300 -9.86 -19.06 0.76
C LEU A 300 -10.05 -20.41 0.04
N PRO A 301 -11.08 -20.52 -0.81
CA PRO A 301 -11.37 -21.74 -1.57
C PRO A 301 -10.29 -22.10 -2.58
#